data_85d115a6904c5a8cf39e2b1e940a8b1a
#
_entry.id   85d115a6904c5a8cf39e2b1e940a8b1a
#
_cell.length_a   1.000
_cell.length_b   1.000
_cell.length_c   1.000
_cell.angle_alpha   90.00
_cell.angle_beta   90.00
_cell.angle_gamma   90.00
#
_symmetry.space_group_name_H-M   'P 1'
#
loop_
_entity.id
_entity.type
_entity.pdbx_description
1 polymer ?
#
loop_
_entity_poly.entity_id
_entity_poly.type
_entity_poly.pdbx_seq_one_letter_code
_entity_poly.pdbx_strand_id
1 'polypeptide(L)'
;MDQHDELVIDFGRGGNSDSYRRSGWSEAEPRHTWTIGTESTLEFPRPTIPGTYMMALEVGPFVWKEQLPVQRLTMLVNGSEVGEFSVRETTALECEIPWPLIERQDWVSLTFRHPDAARPTDINGVPDHRELALAFETITLFRRLDRTALSEPSSADAGVAGGSLDDLPLDQLMMRFESLGENCEFGLAQRRCGAEPLGLLRFASAPLPVLLAALKARFEGVGDTDQIEVRVSGNRQEYLVVDRRYGFLYHPWVLVGEADPEDIRRREEKRLPFLKRKLIEDLTEARKIFVYRGMRRLPQPLILRLVAAMREYGPSTLLWVELQDDEHPAGTVEPLTAGLLKGYIDRFAPGENAHALSLDCWITLCRNTWRLADRLLTARSRPHQAQRG
;
A
#
# COMPACT_ATOMS: atom_id res chain seq x y z
N MET A 1 -18.72 -16.93 -7.39
CA MET A 1 -18.12 -15.59 -7.61
C MET A 1 -18.34 -14.82 -6.31
N ASP A 2 -17.30 -14.73 -5.52
CA ASP A 2 -17.37 -14.12 -4.19
C ASP A 2 -17.64 -12.63 -4.30
N GLN A 3 -18.44 -12.12 -3.35
CA GLN A 3 -18.86 -10.71 -3.25
C GLN A 3 -17.64 -9.80 -2.98
N HIS A 4 -16.88 -9.46 -4.02
CA HIS A 4 -15.74 -8.56 -3.87
C HIS A 4 -16.05 -7.19 -4.47
N ASP A 5 -16.08 -6.18 -3.60
CA ASP A 5 -16.11 -4.75 -3.98
C ASP A 5 -14.80 -4.29 -4.65
N GLU A 6 -13.91 -5.23 -4.97
CA GLU A 6 -12.56 -4.96 -5.43
C GLU A 6 -12.10 -5.96 -6.48
N LEU A 7 -11.46 -5.41 -7.51
CA LEU A 7 -10.72 -6.17 -8.52
C LEU A 7 -9.28 -5.66 -8.55
N VAL A 8 -8.31 -6.56 -8.40
CA VAL A 8 -6.89 -6.28 -8.61
C VAL A 8 -6.43 -7.07 -9.83
N ILE A 9 -5.86 -6.37 -10.80
CA ILE A 9 -5.25 -6.96 -12.00
C ILE A 9 -3.75 -6.73 -11.91
N ASP A 10 -2.97 -7.80 -11.79
CA ASP A 10 -1.51 -7.81 -11.76
C ASP A 10 -0.97 -8.15 -13.15
N PHE A 11 -0.14 -7.27 -13.69
CA PHE A 11 0.42 -7.35 -15.03
C PHE A 11 1.83 -7.97 -15.06
N GLY A 12 2.39 -8.31 -13.91
CA GLY A 12 3.64 -9.05 -13.82
C GLY A 12 3.51 -10.49 -14.27
N ARG A 13 4.66 -11.12 -14.58
CA ARG A 13 4.70 -12.55 -14.95
C ARG A 13 4.18 -13.41 -13.80
N GLY A 14 3.16 -14.20 -14.07
CA GLY A 14 2.46 -15.02 -13.08
C GLY A 14 1.33 -14.28 -12.37
N GLY A 15 1.06 -13.02 -12.72
CA GLY A 15 -0.13 -12.28 -12.34
C GLY A 15 -1.39 -12.80 -13.04
N ASN A 16 -2.49 -12.09 -12.89
CA ASN A 16 -3.81 -12.50 -13.38
C ASN A 16 -4.30 -11.72 -14.61
N SER A 17 -3.48 -10.80 -15.16
CA SER A 17 -3.89 -9.90 -16.23
C SER A 17 -4.31 -10.63 -17.52
N ASP A 18 -3.78 -11.82 -17.79
CA ASP A 18 -4.11 -12.62 -18.98
C ASP A 18 -5.60 -12.95 -19.07
N SER A 19 -6.29 -13.07 -17.93
CA SER A 19 -7.74 -13.32 -17.88
C SER A 19 -8.57 -12.12 -18.35
N TYR A 20 -8.01 -10.92 -18.30
CA TYR A 20 -8.69 -9.66 -18.56
C TYR A 20 -8.23 -8.96 -19.82
N ARG A 21 -6.97 -9.13 -20.24
CA ARG A 21 -6.41 -8.52 -21.45
C ARG A 21 -7.13 -9.00 -22.71
N ARG A 22 -7.36 -8.07 -23.65
CA ARG A 22 -7.94 -8.36 -24.97
C ARG A 22 -6.95 -8.00 -26.06
N SER A 23 -6.85 -6.75 -26.48
CA SER A 23 -5.97 -6.31 -27.56
C SER A 23 -4.94 -5.29 -27.08
N GLY A 24 -3.83 -5.14 -27.81
CA GLY A 24 -2.84 -4.09 -27.59
C GLY A 24 -1.89 -4.32 -26.42
N TRP A 25 -1.57 -5.57 -26.06
CA TRP A 25 -0.69 -5.93 -24.96
C TRP A 25 0.47 -6.82 -25.40
N SER A 26 1.64 -6.63 -24.81
CA SER A 26 2.79 -7.53 -24.96
C SER A 26 2.63 -8.80 -24.12
N GLU A 27 3.61 -9.71 -24.22
CA GLU A 27 3.81 -10.73 -23.19
C GLU A 27 4.21 -10.08 -21.87
N ALA A 28 3.85 -10.75 -20.74
CA ALA A 28 4.15 -10.26 -19.42
C ALA A 28 5.65 -10.36 -19.10
N GLU A 29 6.24 -9.27 -18.70
CA GLU A 29 7.58 -9.16 -18.14
C GLU A 29 7.56 -9.44 -16.62
N PRO A 30 8.70 -9.54 -15.92
CA PRO A 30 8.69 -9.96 -14.53
C PRO A 30 7.77 -9.12 -13.61
N ARG A 31 7.60 -7.83 -13.89
CA ARG A 31 6.84 -6.90 -13.04
C ARG A 31 5.71 -6.16 -13.75
N HIS A 32 5.65 -6.19 -15.07
CA HIS A 32 4.71 -5.39 -15.85
C HIS A 32 4.40 -6.02 -17.21
N THR A 33 3.43 -5.43 -17.90
CA THR A 33 3.11 -5.72 -19.30
C THR A 33 3.03 -4.41 -20.07
N TRP A 34 3.68 -4.33 -21.23
CA TRP A 34 3.63 -3.15 -22.09
C TRP A 34 2.34 -3.10 -22.90
N THR A 35 1.81 -1.90 -23.08
CA THR A 35 0.86 -1.62 -24.17
C THR A 35 1.60 -1.63 -25.51
N ILE A 36 0.94 -2.12 -26.57
CA ILE A 36 1.47 -2.17 -27.93
C ILE A 36 0.54 -1.43 -28.88
N GLY A 37 1.13 -0.62 -29.79
CA GLY A 37 0.39 0.22 -30.71
C GLY A 37 -0.21 1.43 -30.00
N THR A 38 -1.32 1.96 -30.51
CA THR A 38 -1.91 3.22 -30.01
C THR A 38 -3.16 3.02 -29.15
N GLU A 39 -3.61 1.77 -28.97
CA GLU A 39 -4.79 1.45 -28.17
C GLU A 39 -4.65 0.05 -27.54
N SER A 40 -5.05 -0.08 -26.27
CA SER A 40 -5.10 -1.36 -25.57
C SER A 40 -6.43 -1.53 -24.84
N THR A 41 -6.91 -2.76 -24.71
CA THR A 41 -8.22 -3.05 -24.12
C THR A 41 -8.17 -4.12 -23.07
N LEU A 42 -9.00 -3.96 -22.03
CA LEU A 42 -9.28 -4.92 -20.98
C LEU A 42 -10.77 -5.13 -20.82
N GLU A 43 -11.17 -6.30 -20.37
CA GLU A 43 -12.55 -6.58 -19.98
C GLU A 43 -12.59 -7.36 -18.66
N PHE A 44 -13.50 -6.98 -17.78
CA PHE A 44 -13.74 -7.68 -16.53
C PHE A 44 -15.23 -7.69 -16.17
N PRO A 45 -15.70 -8.66 -15.36
CA PRO A 45 -17.08 -8.71 -14.92
C PRO A 45 -17.45 -7.45 -14.13
N ARG A 46 -18.63 -6.90 -14.41
CA ARG A 46 -19.16 -5.75 -13.68
C ARG A 46 -19.21 -6.04 -12.17
N PRO A 47 -18.80 -5.08 -11.31
CA PRO A 47 -19.05 -5.16 -9.90
C PRO A 47 -20.54 -5.35 -9.57
N THR A 48 -20.84 -6.10 -8.51
CA THR A 48 -22.24 -6.42 -8.17
C THR A 48 -22.91 -5.37 -7.29
N ILE A 49 -22.14 -4.56 -6.58
CA ILE A 49 -22.66 -3.58 -5.61
C ILE A 49 -22.73 -2.20 -6.28
N PRO A 50 -23.91 -1.55 -6.27
CA PRO A 50 -24.02 -0.19 -6.79
C PRO A 50 -23.16 0.81 -6.02
N GLY A 51 -22.62 1.80 -6.71
CA GLY A 51 -21.82 2.89 -6.14
C GLY A 51 -20.79 3.45 -7.11
N THR A 52 -20.18 4.56 -6.73
CA THR A 52 -19.06 5.10 -7.48
C THR A 52 -17.81 4.24 -7.24
N TYR A 53 -17.15 3.86 -8.31
CA TYR A 53 -15.88 3.14 -8.25
C TYR A 53 -14.72 4.06 -8.55
N MET A 54 -13.59 3.78 -7.93
CA MET A 54 -12.30 4.38 -8.24
C MET A 54 -11.44 3.33 -8.93
N MET A 55 -10.73 3.74 -9.96
CA MET A 55 -9.69 2.93 -10.59
C MET A 55 -8.35 3.60 -10.37
N ALA A 56 -7.42 2.85 -9.78
CA ALA A 56 -6.04 3.25 -9.62
C ALA A 56 -5.16 2.37 -10.52
N LEU A 57 -4.26 3.00 -11.28
CA LEU A 57 -3.35 2.33 -12.20
C LEU A 57 -1.91 2.66 -11.82
N GLU A 58 -1.06 1.66 -11.74
CA GLU A 58 0.39 1.85 -11.65
C GLU A 58 0.99 1.64 -13.02
N VAL A 59 1.57 2.72 -13.58
CA VAL A 59 2.09 2.73 -14.95
C VAL A 59 3.44 3.43 -15.04
N GLY A 60 4.31 2.91 -15.90
CA GLY A 60 5.58 3.54 -16.29
C GLY A 60 5.59 3.86 -17.78
N PRO A 61 6.03 5.07 -18.20
CA PRO A 61 6.02 5.47 -19.60
C PRO A 61 7.28 4.99 -20.33
N PHE A 62 7.15 4.68 -21.62
CA PHE A 62 8.29 4.66 -22.53
C PHE A 62 8.58 6.09 -22.98
N VAL A 63 9.59 6.71 -22.37
CA VAL A 63 10.01 8.09 -22.65
C VAL A 63 11.51 8.16 -22.93
N TRP A 64 11.94 9.15 -23.74
CA TRP A 64 13.35 9.32 -24.08
C TRP A 64 13.67 10.78 -24.37
N LYS A 65 14.37 11.43 -23.46
CA LYS A 65 14.88 12.81 -23.59
C LYS A 65 13.86 13.76 -24.23
N GLU A 66 14.31 14.61 -25.14
CA GLU A 66 13.47 15.58 -25.86
C GLU A 66 12.65 14.94 -27.00
N GLN A 67 13.04 13.75 -27.49
CA GLN A 67 12.37 13.09 -28.63
C GLN A 67 11.02 12.49 -28.25
N LEU A 68 10.90 11.97 -27.03
CA LEU A 68 9.68 11.38 -26.52
C LEU A 68 9.56 11.70 -25.01
N PRO A 69 9.24 12.95 -24.65
CA PRO A 69 9.30 13.39 -23.25
C PRO A 69 8.09 13.01 -22.41
N VAL A 70 7.02 12.50 -23.04
CA VAL A 70 5.76 12.20 -22.38
C VAL A 70 5.00 11.14 -23.17
N GLN A 71 4.21 10.33 -22.44
CA GLN A 71 3.16 9.49 -23.00
C GLN A 71 1.80 10.04 -22.59
N ARG A 72 0.95 10.36 -23.55
CA ARG A 72 -0.46 10.72 -23.31
C ARG A 72 -1.28 9.46 -23.19
N LEU A 73 -2.21 9.47 -22.26
CA LEU A 73 -3.14 8.38 -22.02
C LEU A 73 -4.56 8.92 -21.88
N THR A 74 -5.47 8.47 -22.71
CA THR A 74 -6.91 8.68 -22.53
C THR A 74 -7.56 7.36 -22.14
N MET A 75 -8.35 7.38 -21.07
CA MET A 75 -9.02 6.20 -20.54
C MET A 75 -10.52 6.28 -20.82
N LEU A 76 -11.07 5.19 -21.37
CA LEU A 76 -12.51 5.07 -21.63
C LEU A 76 -13.06 3.84 -20.91
N VAL A 77 -14.25 4.00 -20.35
CA VAL A 77 -15.06 2.92 -19.76
C VAL A 77 -16.31 2.75 -20.60
N ASN A 78 -16.51 1.57 -21.17
CA ASN A 78 -17.62 1.29 -22.06
C ASN A 78 -17.81 2.36 -23.16
N GLY A 79 -16.70 2.87 -23.71
CA GLY A 79 -16.65 3.89 -24.74
C GLY A 79 -16.79 5.34 -24.25
N SER A 80 -17.06 5.57 -22.96
CA SER A 80 -17.13 6.91 -22.37
C SER A 80 -15.80 7.28 -21.74
N GLU A 81 -15.27 8.47 -22.05
CA GLU A 81 -14.04 8.97 -21.49
C GLU A 81 -14.19 9.26 -20.00
N VAL A 82 -13.21 8.79 -19.20
CA VAL A 82 -13.19 8.95 -17.74
C VAL A 82 -11.92 9.63 -17.23
N GLY A 83 -10.90 9.81 -18.07
CA GLY A 83 -9.69 10.52 -17.70
C GLY A 83 -8.70 10.69 -18.83
N GLU A 84 -7.94 11.79 -18.76
CA GLU A 84 -6.83 12.13 -19.66
C GLU A 84 -5.58 12.43 -18.81
N PHE A 85 -4.43 11.82 -19.18
CA PHE A 85 -3.19 11.90 -18.40
C PHE A 85 -1.97 12.14 -19.29
N SER A 86 -0.97 12.80 -18.71
CA SER A 86 0.35 12.98 -19.30
C SER A 86 1.40 12.32 -18.41
N VAL A 87 1.91 11.15 -18.81
CA VAL A 87 2.80 10.31 -18.02
C VAL A 87 4.24 10.57 -18.44
N ARG A 88 5.06 11.07 -17.50
CA ARG A 88 6.48 11.41 -17.72
C ARG A 88 7.43 10.51 -16.97
N GLU A 89 6.95 9.89 -15.90
CA GLU A 89 7.68 8.97 -15.02
C GLU A 89 6.72 7.91 -14.49
N THR A 90 7.25 6.86 -13.88
CA THR A 90 6.42 5.84 -13.23
C THR A 90 5.58 6.47 -12.13
N THR A 91 4.27 6.33 -12.22
CA THR A 91 3.31 7.01 -11.36
C THR A 91 2.03 6.19 -11.17
N ALA A 92 1.29 6.54 -10.13
CA ALA A 92 -0.08 6.09 -9.94
C ALA A 92 -1.04 7.10 -10.55
N LEU A 93 -1.97 6.63 -11.40
CA LEU A 93 -3.04 7.42 -11.97
C LEU A 93 -4.36 7.00 -11.35
N GLU A 94 -5.29 7.94 -11.19
CA GLU A 94 -6.61 7.66 -10.66
C GLU A 94 -7.69 8.23 -11.55
N CYS A 95 -8.78 7.48 -11.69
CA CYS A 95 -10.01 8.01 -12.27
C CYS A 95 -11.25 7.45 -11.55
N GLU A 96 -12.31 8.23 -11.60
CA GLU A 96 -13.61 7.85 -11.08
C GLU A 96 -14.42 7.15 -12.18
N ILE A 97 -15.06 6.03 -11.82
CA ILE A 97 -15.99 5.31 -12.70
C ILE A 97 -17.39 5.42 -12.08
N PRO A 98 -18.22 6.34 -12.60
CA PRO A 98 -19.61 6.49 -12.16
C PRO A 98 -20.42 5.23 -12.46
N TRP A 99 -21.24 4.79 -11.51
CA TRP A 99 -22.10 3.62 -11.65
C TRP A 99 -22.91 3.57 -12.95
N PRO A 100 -23.53 4.68 -13.42
CA PRO A 100 -24.30 4.68 -14.66
C PRO A 100 -23.52 4.25 -15.91
N LEU A 101 -22.19 4.34 -15.91
CA LEU A 101 -21.37 3.91 -17.05
C LEU A 101 -21.24 2.38 -17.12
N ILE A 102 -21.46 1.67 -16.02
CA ILE A 102 -21.22 0.23 -15.92
C ILE A 102 -22.46 -0.59 -15.55
N GLU A 103 -23.53 0.01 -15.03
CA GLU A 103 -24.69 -0.69 -14.47
C GLU A 103 -25.47 -1.56 -15.46
N ARG A 104 -25.44 -1.19 -16.76
CA ARG A 104 -26.29 -1.81 -17.81
C ARG A 104 -25.64 -2.98 -18.54
N GLN A 105 -24.40 -3.29 -18.23
CA GLN A 105 -23.61 -4.32 -18.93
C GLN A 105 -23.11 -5.35 -17.93
N ASP A 106 -23.03 -6.60 -18.33
CA ASP A 106 -22.47 -7.66 -17.48
C ASP A 106 -20.93 -7.61 -17.41
N TRP A 107 -20.31 -6.97 -18.42
CA TRP A 107 -18.88 -6.78 -18.53
C TRP A 107 -18.54 -5.29 -18.67
N VAL A 108 -17.46 -4.88 -18.03
CA VAL A 108 -16.88 -3.55 -18.16
C VAL A 108 -15.72 -3.65 -19.13
N SER A 109 -15.76 -2.85 -20.18
CA SER A 109 -14.68 -2.69 -21.16
C SER A 109 -13.90 -1.43 -20.84
N LEU A 110 -12.58 -1.56 -20.60
CA LEU A 110 -11.64 -0.46 -20.49
C LEU A 110 -10.86 -0.32 -21.78
N THR A 111 -10.79 0.89 -22.31
CA THR A 111 -9.95 1.22 -23.46
C THR A 111 -8.93 2.27 -23.04
N PHE A 112 -7.67 2.00 -23.34
CA PHE A 112 -6.55 2.90 -23.10
C PHE A 112 -6.02 3.38 -24.46
N ARG A 113 -6.19 4.67 -24.78
CA ARG A 113 -5.62 5.29 -25.96
C ARG A 113 -4.30 5.97 -25.59
N HIS A 114 -3.25 5.59 -26.29
CA HIS A 114 -1.89 6.07 -26.05
C HIS A 114 -1.22 6.43 -27.37
N PRO A 115 -1.53 7.61 -27.93
CA PRO A 115 -1.17 8.00 -29.28
C PRO A 115 0.32 8.22 -29.51
N ASP A 116 1.12 8.31 -28.45
CA ASP A 116 2.56 8.58 -28.49
C ASP A 116 3.41 7.29 -28.49
N ALA A 117 2.80 6.13 -28.75
CA ALA A 117 3.51 4.87 -28.84
C ALA A 117 4.64 4.94 -29.87
N ALA A 118 5.82 4.42 -29.51
CA ALA A 118 6.99 4.50 -30.37
C ALA A 118 7.85 3.23 -30.26
N ARG A 119 8.67 2.99 -31.27
CA ARG A 119 9.60 1.84 -31.30
C ARG A 119 10.93 2.20 -30.66
N PRO A 120 11.42 1.44 -29.68
CA PRO A 120 12.75 1.68 -29.10
C PRO A 120 13.86 1.72 -30.15
N THR A 121 13.81 0.90 -31.21
CA THR A 121 14.75 0.96 -32.32
C THR A 121 14.85 2.34 -32.96
N ASP A 122 13.74 3.06 -33.08
CA ASP A 122 13.67 4.35 -33.76
C ASP A 122 14.01 5.52 -32.84
N ILE A 123 13.83 5.31 -31.50
CA ILE A 123 13.98 6.36 -30.48
C ILE A 123 15.37 6.31 -29.83
N ASN A 124 15.85 5.15 -29.41
CA ASN A 124 17.07 5.03 -28.61
C ASN A 124 18.04 3.94 -29.11
N GLY A 125 17.73 3.28 -30.23
CA GLY A 125 18.58 2.25 -30.85
C GLY A 125 18.57 0.89 -30.13
N VAL A 126 17.73 0.69 -29.12
CA VAL A 126 17.54 -0.62 -28.50
C VAL A 126 16.85 -1.55 -29.52
N PRO A 127 17.29 -2.80 -29.72
CA PRO A 127 16.73 -3.70 -30.74
C PRO A 127 15.37 -4.29 -30.29
N ASP A 128 14.40 -3.43 -30.07
CA ASP A 128 13.01 -3.74 -29.80
C ASP A 128 12.12 -3.03 -30.83
N HIS A 129 11.38 -3.82 -31.61
CA HIS A 129 10.54 -3.34 -32.72
C HIS A 129 9.07 -3.14 -32.32
N ARG A 130 8.72 -3.44 -31.05
CA ARG A 130 7.36 -3.20 -30.55
C ARG A 130 7.08 -1.68 -30.48
N GLU A 131 5.88 -1.28 -30.81
CA GLU A 131 5.40 0.10 -30.56
C GLU A 131 4.95 0.19 -29.11
N LEU A 132 5.80 0.67 -28.23
CA LEU A 132 5.58 0.74 -26.78
C LEU A 132 5.08 2.12 -26.37
N ALA A 133 4.17 2.16 -25.40
CA ALA A 133 3.73 3.41 -24.75
C ALA A 133 3.85 3.33 -23.24
N LEU A 134 3.08 2.47 -22.59
CA LEU A 134 2.99 2.39 -21.14
C LEU A 134 3.19 0.96 -20.65
N ALA A 135 4.00 0.79 -19.61
CA ALA A 135 4.15 -0.44 -18.86
C ALA A 135 3.17 -0.42 -17.69
N PHE A 136 2.19 -1.30 -17.69
CA PHE A 136 1.25 -1.47 -16.59
C PHE A 136 1.80 -2.45 -15.59
N GLU A 137 1.81 -2.09 -14.30
CA GLU A 137 2.16 -3.00 -13.21
C GLU A 137 0.89 -3.53 -12.53
N THR A 138 -0.02 -2.66 -12.13
CA THR A 138 -1.30 -3.04 -11.52
C THR A 138 -2.44 -2.13 -11.95
N ILE A 139 -3.65 -2.68 -11.97
CA ILE A 139 -4.89 -1.93 -11.96
C ILE A 139 -5.70 -2.40 -10.76
N THR A 140 -6.14 -1.47 -9.92
CA THR A 140 -7.04 -1.75 -8.81
C THR A 140 -8.35 -1.00 -9.02
N LEU A 141 -9.46 -1.73 -9.14
CA LEU A 141 -10.80 -1.18 -9.12
C LEU A 141 -11.42 -1.42 -7.76
N PHE A 142 -11.97 -0.38 -7.12
CA PHE A 142 -12.58 -0.49 -5.81
C PHE A 142 -13.73 0.51 -5.65
N ARG A 143 -14.71 0.15 -4.82
CA ARG A 143 -15.82 1.05 -4.52
C ARG A 143 -15.35 2.20 -3.63
N ARG A 144 -15.68 3.44 -4.02
CA ARG A 144 -15.43 4.62 -3.21
C ARG A 144 -16.24 4.53 -1.91
N LEU A 145 -15.54 4.62 -0.78
CA LEU A 145 -16.20 4.76 0.52
C LEU A 145 -16.51 6.24 0.74
N ASP A 146 -17.78 6.55 0.98
CA ASP A 146 -18.17 7.91 1.36
C ASP A 146 -17.53 8.29 2.70
N ARG A 147 -17.05 9.53 2.81
CA ARG A 147 -16.47 10.07 4.07
C ARG A 147 -17.45 9.94 5.25
N THR A 148 -18.75 9.89 4.99
CA THR A 148 -19.81 9.66 5.96
C THR A 148 -19.91 8.22 6.45
N ALA A 149 -19.44 7.23 5.68
CA ALA A 149 -19.39 5.83 6.12
C ALA A 149 -18.29 5.55 7.16
N LEU A 150 -17.35 6.48 7.30
CA LEU A 150 -16.34 6.51 8.37
C LEU A 150 -16.83 7.31 9.59
N SER A 151 -18.15 7.41 9.82
CA SER A 151 -18.74 7.99 11.01
C SER A 151 -18.18 7.36 12.28
N GLU A 152 -18.00 8.19 13.29
CA GLU A 152 -17.28 8.00 14.54
C GLU A 152 -17.49 6.61 15.17
N PRO A 153 -16.44 5.95 15.66
CA PRO A 153 -16.60 4.80 16.52
C PRO A 153 -17.35 5.24 17.80
N SER A 154 -18.39 4.49 18.14
CA SER A 154 -19.07 4.59 19.41
C SER A 154 -18.06 4.69 20.55
N SER A 155 -18.27 5.63 21.46
CA SER A 155 -17.45 5.88 22.63
C SER A 155 -17.42 4.68 23.57
N ALA A 156 -16.48 3.78 23.36
CA ALA A 156 -16.13 2.76 24.34
C ALA A 156 -14.62 2.83 24.56
N ASP A 157 -14.27 3.36 25.72
CA ASP A 157 -12.99 3.29 26.43
C ASP A 157 -11.76 2.68 25.73
N ALA A 158 -11.02 3.51 25.00
CA ALA A 158 -9.60 3.26 24.76
C ALA A 158 -8.79 4.25 25.63
N GLY A 159 -8.64 3.92 26.89
CA GLY A 159 -7.83 4.70 27.81
C GLY A 159 -6.34 4.59 27.47
N VAL A 160 -5.80 5.59 26.79
CA VAL A 160 -4.37 5.87 26.79
C VAL A 160 -4.10 6.78 27.98
N ALA A 161 -3.41 6.25 29.00
CA ALA A 161 -3.06 7.00 30.23
C ALA A 161 -2.20 8.21 29.84
N GLY A 162 -2.67 9.41 30.20
CA GLY A 162 -1.97 10.68 29.99
C GLY A 162 -0.73 10.79 30.88
N GLY A 163 0.45 10.88 30.24
CA GLY A 163 1.68 11.41 30.82
C GLY A 163 2.13 12.61 30.01
N SER A 164 2.94 13.50 30.58
CA SER A 164 3.50 14.64 29.84
C SER A 164 4.30 14.12 28.65
N LEU A 165 3.89 14.54 27.44
CA LEU A 165 4.29 13.95 26.16
C LEU A 165 5.71 14.29 25.72
N ASP A 166 6.32 15.32 26.31
CA ASP A 166 7.65 15.80 25.92
C ASP A 166 8.80 14.99 26.55
N ASP A 167 8.50 14.17 27.57
CA ASP A 167 9.49 13.42 28.36
C ASP A 167 9.52 11.91 28.10
N LEU A 168 8.73 11.42 27.11
CA LEU A 168 8.72 9.97 26.84
C LEU A 168 10.06 9.54 26.21
N PRO A 169 10.82 8.58 26.81
CA PRO A 169 12.02 8.02 26.20
C PRO A 169 11.75 7.49 24.79
N LEU A 170 12.75 7.58 23.90
CA LEU A 170 12.56 7.22 22.48
C LEU A 170 12.12 5.78 22.26
N ASP A 171 12.68 4.86 23.03
CA ASP A 171 12.32 3.44 23.00
C ASP A 171 10.83 3.25 23.37
N GLN A 172 10.36 3.91 24.41
CA GLN A 172 8.97 3.85 24.86
C GLN A 172 8.01 4.50 23.84
N LEU A 173 8.43 5.64 23.25
CA LEU A 173 7.66 6.27 22.18
C LEU A 173 7.49 5.32 20.99
N MET A 174 8.59 4.75 20.51
CA MET A 174 8.57 3.86 19.34
C MET A 174 7.82 2.55 19.58
N MET A 175 7.72 2.09 20.83
CA MET A 175 6.88 0.94 21.20
C MET A 175 5.37 1.22 21.09
N ARG A 176 4.94 2.49 20.97
CA ARG A 176 3.55 2.89 20.73
C ARG A 176 3.11 2.75 19.28
N PHE A 177 4.02 2.41 18.40
CA PHE A 177 3.78 2.28 16.98
C PHE A 177 3.98 0.83 16.50
N GLU A 178 3.19 0.45 15.47
CA GLU A 178 3.27 -0.86 14.84
C GLU A 178 3.38 -0.69 13.32
N SER A 179 4.37 -1.35 12.69
CA SER A 179 4.54 -1.32 11.24
C SER A 179 3.56 -2.25 10.53
N LEU A 180 2.90 -1.76 9.50
CA LEU A 180 2.08 -2.56 8.57
C LEU A 180 2.82 -2.97 7.27
N GLY A 181 4.14 -2.77 7.21
CA GLY A 181 4.94 -2.97 5.99
C GLY A 181 4.93 -1.65 5.18
N GLU A 182 5.13 -1.62 4.00
CA GLU A 182 5.45 -2.39 2.80
C GLU A 182 6.95 -2.72 2.71
N ASN A 183 7.77 -2.17 3.62
CA ASN A 183 9.20 -2.40 3.74
C ASN A 183 9.70 -2.34 5.20
N CYS A 184 11.00 -2.55 5.38
CA CYS A 184 11.63 -2.63 6.69
C CYS A 184 11.98 -1.26 7.32
N GLU A 185 11.83 -0.13 6.61
CA GLU A 185 12.40 1.16 7.00
C GLU A 185 11.94 1.62 8.39
N PHE A 186 10.62 1.60 8.65
CA PHE A 186 10.10 1.99 9.95
C PHE A 186 10.54 1.03 11.07
N GLY A 187 10.58 -0.28 10.79
CA GLY A 187 11.10 -1.27 11.72
C GLY A 187 12.58 -1.03 12.09
N LEU A 188 13.39 -0.56 11.14
CA LEU A 188 14.78 -0.16 11.38
C LEU A 188 14.88 1.15 12.16
N ALA A 189 13.96 2.11 11.94
CA ALA A 189 13.88 3.32 12.76
C ALA A 189 13.59 2.98 14.23
N GLN A 190 12.63 2.09 14.48
CA GLN A 190 12.33 1.58 15.81
C GLN A 190 13.57 0.95 16.47
N ARG A 191 14.27 0.06 15.76
CA ARG A 191 15.49 -0.59 16.24
C ARG A 191 16.58 0.40 16.61
N ARG A 192 16.82 1.42 15.78
CA ARG A 192 17.80 2.48 16.07
C ARG A 192 17.45 3.34 17.29
N CYS A 193 16.18 3.41 17.64
CA CYS A 193 15.70 4.08 18.86
C CYS A 193 15.66 3.16 20.08
N GLY A 194 16.18 1.93 20.00
CA GLY A 194 16.19 0.96 21.09
C GLY A 194 14.86 0.23 21.29
N ALA A 195 13.90 0.36 20.37
CA ALA A 195 12.59 -0.30 20.44
C ALA A 195 12.56 -1.56 19.56
N GLU A 196 12.14 -2.68 20.16
CA GLU A 196 12.01 -3.98 19.47
C GLU A 196 10.58 -4.55 19.64
N PRO A 197 9.53 -3.87 19.11
CA PRO A 197 8.17 -4.40 19.18
C PRO A 197 8.05 -5.71 18.38
N LEU A 198 7.23 -6.61 18.90
CA LEU A 198 6.92 -7.88 18.24
C LEU A 198 5.84 -7.64 17.19
N GLY A 199 6.22 -7.35 15.95
CA GLY A 199 5.31 -7.06 14.83
C GLY A 199 5.43 -8.07 13.71
N LEU A 200 4.28 -8.56 13.19
CA LEU A 200 4.25 -9.48 12.05
C LEU A 200 4.87 -8.87 10.81
N LEU A 201 4.55 -7.60 10.52
CA LEU A 201 4.93 -6.92 9.29
C LEU A 201 6.10 -5.95 9.46
N ARG A 202 6.74 -5.92 10.64
CA ARG A 202 7.81 -4.98 10.96
C ARG A 202 9.00 -5.06 9.99
N PHE A 203 9.36 -6.26 9.57
CA PHE A 203 10.43 -6.54 8.62
C PHE A 203 9.91 -7.36 7.44
N ALA A 204 8.77 -6.95 6.92
CA ALA A 204 8.13 -7.61 5.80
C ALA A 204 7.93 -6.66 4.62
N SER A 205 7.97 -7.21 3.41
CA SER A 205 7.37 -6.59 2.24
C SER A 205 5.92 -7.06 2.14
N ALA A 206 4.99 -6.13 2.34
CA ALA A 206 3.55 -6.35 2.33
C ALA A 206 2.87 -5.25 1.50
N PRO A 207 2.85 -5.37 0.16
CA PRO A 207 2.18 -4.41 -0.72
C PRO A 207 0.71 -4.22 -0.34
N LEU A 208 0.18 -3.01 -0.49
CA LEU A 208 -1.15 -2.65 -0.01
C LEU A 208 -2.27 -3.59 -0.47
N PRO A 209 -2.37 -4.02 -1.74
CA PRO A 209 -3.41 -4.94 -2.17
C PRO A 209 -3.38 -6.27 -1.41
N VAL A 210 -2.17 -6.79 -1.20
CA VAL A 210 -1.94 -8.05 -0.48
C VAL A 210 -2.25 -7.89 1.01
N LEU A 211 -1.85 -6.76 1.60
CA LEU A 211 -2.16 -6.43 2.99
C LEU A 211 -3.69 -6.34 3.22
N LEU A 212 -4.42 -5.71 2.30
CA LEU A 212 -5.89 -5.62 2.35
C LEU A 212 -6.54 -7.01 2.28
N ALA A 213 -6.08 -7.87 1.37
CA ALA A 213 -6.56 -9.24 1.27
C ALA A 213 -6.31 -10.05 2.55
N ALA A 214 -5.11 -9.91 3.12
CA ALA A 214 -4.74 -10.59 4.37
C ALA A 214 -5.55 -10.08 5.58
N LEU A 215 -5.75 -8.77 5.71
CA LEU A 215 -6.61 -8.18 6.74
C LEU A 215 -8.03 -8.72 6.64
N LYS A 216 -8.63 -8.70 5.45
CA LYS A 216 -9.98 -9.22 5.21
C LYS A 216 -10.12 -10.70 5.59
N ALA A 217 -9.11 -11.51 5.25
CA ALA A 217 -9.05 -12.93 5.60
C ALA A 217 -8.51 -13.20 7.03
N ARG A 218 -8.36 -12.16 7.88
CA ARG A 218 -7.80 -12.25 9.24
C ARG A 218 -6.45 -12.98 9.28
N PHE A 219 -5.62 -12.76 8.25
CA PHE A 219 -4.33 -13.40 8.05
C PHE A 219 -4.39 -14.94 8.08
N GLU A 220 -5.51 -15.51 7.67
CA GLU A 220 -5.68 -16.98 7.61
C GLU A 220 -4.57 -17.60 6.74
N GLY A 221 -3.99 -18.71 7.21
CA GLY A 221 -2.91 -19.43 6.52
C GLY A 221 -1.49 -18.86 6.76
N VAL A 222 -1.35 -17.62 7.25
CA VAL A 222 -0.03 -17.08 7.57
C VAL A 222 0.61 -17.89 8.69
N GLY A 223 1.79 -18.45 8.40
CA GLY A 223 2.55 -19.28 9.34
C GLY A 223 2.17 -20.75 9.33
N ASP A 224 1.26 -21.18 8.44
CA ASP A 224 0.98 -22.61 8.25
C ASP A 224 2.18 -23.28 7.57
N THR A 225 2.51 -24.50 7.99
CA THR A 225 3.74 -25.22 7.58
C THR A 225 3.92 -25.32 6.06
N ASP A 226 2.83 -25.57 5.33
CA ASP A 226 2.80 -25.71 3.87
C ASP A 226 2.86 -24.37 3.13
N GLN A 227 2.67 -23.24 3.84
CA GLN A 227 2.71 -21.89 3.28
C GLN A 227 4.07 -21.21 3.45
N ILE A 228 4.99 -21.78 4.24
CA ILE A 228 6.31 -21.18 4.49
C ILE A 228 7.35 -21.73 3.50
N GLU A 229 7.99 -20.82 2.77
CA GLU A 229 9.11 -21.15 1.89
C GLU A 229 10.33 -20.31 2.28
N VAL A 230 11.50 -20.98 2.39
CA VAL A 230 12.78 -20.31 2.59
C VAL A 230 13.51 -20.23 1.26
N ARG A 231 13.89 -19.02 0.85
CA ARG A 231 14.62 -18.73 -0.39
C ARG A 231 15.92 -18.00 -0.08
N VAL A 232 16.86 -18.10 -0.99
CA VAL A 232 18.07 -17.27 -0.98
C VAL A 232 17.75 -15.96 -1.69
N SER A 233 18.17 -14.82 -1.12
CA SER A 233 18.01 -13.49 -1.73
C SER A 233 18.68 -13.39 -3.10
N GLY A 234 18.23 -12.42 -3.91
CA GLY A 234 18.77 -12.22 -5.26
C GLY A 234 20.28 -11.94 -5.29
N ASN A 235 20.82 -11.29 -4.26
CA ASN A 235 22.26 -11.06 -4.09
C ASN A 235 23.00 -12.24 -3.42
N ARG A 236 22.29 -13.34 -3.09
CA ARG A 236 22.81 -14.56 -2.44
C ARG A 236 23.50 -14.34 -1.10
N GLN A 237 23.19 -13.27 -0.38
CA GLN A 237 23.83 -12.95 0.89
C GLN A 237 23.00 -13.38 2.10
N GLU A 238 21.68 -13.38 2.00
CA GLU A 238 20.77 -13.71 3.10
C GLU A 238 19.66 -14.66 2.68
N TYR A 239 19.05 -15.31 3.66
CA TYR A 239 17.80 -16.03 3.46
C TYR A 239 16.61 -15.08 3.55
N LEU A 240 15.57 -15.40 2.78
CA LEU A 240 14.26 -14.75 2.80
C LEU A 240 13.21 -15.81 3.12
N VAL A 241 12.20 -15.41 3.87
CA VAL A 241 11.04 -16.26 4.16
C VAL A 241 9.84 -15.70 3.41
N VAL A 242 9.21 -16.54 2.60
CA VAL A 242 8.05 -16.17 1.78
C VAL A 242 6.82 -16.90 2.31
N ASP A 243 5.78 -16.15 2.64
CA ASP A 243 4.44 -16.70 2.80
C ASP A 243 3.82 -16.92 1.41
N ARG A 244 3.51 -18.17 1.07
CA ARG A 244 3.01 -18.51 -0.27
C ARG A 244 1.58 -18.06 -0.53
N ARG A 245 0.77 -17.90 0.52
CA ARG A 245 -0.64 -17.54 0.38
C ARG A 245 -0.82 -16.09 -0.04
N TYR A 246 -0.06 -15.18 0.58
CA TYR A 246 -0.17 -13.74 0.33
C TYR A 246 1.06 -13.17 -0.39
N GLY A 247 2.15 -13.93 -0.51
CA GLY A 247 3.39 -13.44 -1.06
C GLY A 247 4.15 -12.49 -0.12
N PHE A 248 3.82 -12.45 1.17
CA PHE A 248 4.61 -11.68 2.13
C PHE A 248 6.04 -12.18 2.15
N LEU A 249 6.99 -11.24 2.11
CA LEU A 249 8.40 -11.55 2.13
C LEU A 249 8.99 -10.98 3.42
N TYR A 250 9.57 -11.86 4.23
CA TYR A 250 10.16 -11.52 5.53
C TYR A 250 11.68 -11.64 5.48
N HIS A 251 12.36 -10.73 6.18
CA HIS A 251 13.79 -10.79 6.42
C HIS A 251 14.06 -11.45 7.78
N PRO A 252 14.52 -12.71 7.82
CA PRO A 252 14.86 -13.39 9.07
C PRO A 252 16.21 -12.93 9.66
N TRP A 253 16.96 -12.08 8.94
CA TRP A 253 18.30 -11.59 9.29
C TRP A 253 19.30 -12.74 9.50
N VAL A 254 19.28 -13.74 8.65
CA VAL A 254 20.20 -14.88 8.66
C VAL A 254 20.96 -14.90 7.34
N LEU A 255 22.29 -14.87 7.42
CA LEU A 255 23.14 -14.95 6.23
C LEU A 255 23.19 -16.39 5.70
N VAL A 256 23.42 -16.50 4.39
CA VAL A 256 23.58 -17.81 3.75
C VAL A 256 24.80 -18.51 4.35
N GLY A 257 24.58 -19.73 4.87
CA GLY A 257 25.61 -20.54 5.54
C GLY A 257 25.62 -20.39 7.07
N GLU A 258 24.87 -19.45 7.68
CA GLU A 258 24.77 -19.32 9.14
C GLU A 258 23.77 -20.33 9.76
N ALA A 259 22.80 -20.80 8.99
CA ALA A 259 21.82 -21.78 9.43
C ALA A 259 21.33 -22.64 8.29
N ASP A 260 20.80 -23.83 8.60
CA ASP A 260 20.09 -24.66 7.64
C ASP A 260 18.73 -24.03 7.27
N PRO A 261 18.34 -23.98 5.99
CA PRO A 261 17.04 -23.49 5.57
C PRO A 261 15.85 -24.13 6.30
N GLU A 262 15.98 -25.43 6.62
CA GLU A 262 14.96 -26.17 7.34
C GLU A 262 14.84 -25.73 8.82
N ASP A 263 15.96 -25.34 9.45
CA ASP A 263 15.94 -24.76 10.79
C ASP A 263 15.27 -23.37 10.80
N ILE A 264 15.54 -22.57 9.76
CA ILE A 264 14.87 -21.28 9.55
C ILE A 264 13.36 -21.52 9.39
N ARG A 265 12.95 -22.45 8.53
CA ARG A 265 11.54 -22.80 8.32
C ARG A 265 10.86 -23.20 9.63
N ARG A 266 11.44 -24.13 10.37
CA ARG A 266 10.91 -24.59 11.67
C ARG A 266 10.79 -23.48 12.71
N ARG A 267 11.71 -22.52 12.69
CA ARG A 267 11.63 -21.34 13.55
C ARG A 267 10.45 -20.44 13.17
N GLU A 268 10.28 -20.17 11.89
CA GLU A 268 9.24 -19.28 11.39
C GLU A 268 7.83 -19.91 11.51
N GLU A 269 7.69 -21.22 11.40
CA GLU A 269 6.45 -21.98 11.71
C GLU A 269 5.92 -21.72 13.13
N LYS A 270 6.79 -21.45 14.07
CA LYS A 270 6.40 -21.10 15.44
C LYS A 270 6.21 -19.60 15.62
N ARG A 271 7.06 -18.81 14.96
CA ARG A 271 7.12 -17.35 15.11
C ARG A 271 5.96 -16.66 14.41
N LEU A 272 5.67 -16.99 13.14
CA LEU A 272 4.67 -16.28 12.35
C LEU A 272 3.25 -16.41 12.92
N PRO A 273 2.76 -17.59 13.37
CA PRO A 273 1.45 -17.69 14.03
C PRO A 273 1.35 -16.88 15.33
N PHE A 274 2.45 -16.79 16.08
CA PHE A 274 2.51 -15.96 17.28
C PHE A 274 2.40 -14.47 16.93
N LEU A 275 3.19 -13.99 15.97
CA LEU A 275 3.17 -12.59 15.53
C LEU A 275 1.84 -12.22 14.87
N LYS A 276 1.21 -13.14 14.12
CA LYS A 276 -0.14 -12.97 13.60
C LYS A 276 -1.17 -12.69 14.69
N ARG A 277 -1.19 -13.51 15.74
CA ARG A 277 -2.08 -13.29 16.89
C ARG A 277 -1.83 -11.95 17.53
N LYS A 278 -0.56 -11.59 17.73
CA LYS A 278 -0.17 -10.30 18.32
C LYS A 278 -0.65 -9.12 17.49
N LEU A 279 -0.52 -9.17 16.15
CA LEU A 279 -1.04 -8.13 15.27
C LEU A 279 -2.57 -8.00 15.37
N ILE A 280 -3.29 -9.12 15.40
CA ILE A 280 -4.75 -9.12 15.54
C ILE A 280 -5.17 -8.55 16.90
N GLU A 281 -4.45 -8.88 17.98
CA GLU A 281 -4.66 -8.30 19.31
C GLU A 281 -4.43 -6.79 19.30
N ASP A 282 -3.31 -6.31 18.74
CA ASP A 282 -2.96 -4.89 18.68
C ASP A 282 -4.00 -4.10 17.84
N LEU A 283 -4.49 -4.67 16.73
CA LEU A 283 -5.59 -4.10 15.94
C LEU A 283 -6.89 -4.02 16.73
N THR A 284 -7.21 -5.05 17.51
CA THR A 284 -8.46 -5.14 18.30
C THR A 284 -8.42 -4.20 19.49
N GLU A 285 -7.30 -4.16 20.22
CA GLU A 285 -7.12 -3.29 21.37
C GLU A 285 -6.94 -1.81 20.99
N ALA A 286 -6.48 -1.53 19.77
CA ALA A 286 -6.30 -0.18 19.21
C ALA A 286 -5.44 0.76 20.10
N ARG A 287 -4.51 0.19 20.87
CA ARG A 287 -3.62 0.95 21.78
C ARG A 287 -2.38 1.49 21.10
N LYS A 288 -2.04 0.96 19.93
CA LYS A 288 -0.91 1.40 19.10
C LYS A 288 -1.40 2.23 17.90
N ILE A 289 -0.51 3.07 17.41
CA ILE A 289 -0.68 3.76 16.12
C ILE A 289 0.00 2.90 15.06
N PHE A 290 -0.75 2.50 14.05
CA PHE A 290 -0.22 1.73 12.94
C PHE A 290 0.44 2.64 11.94
N VAL A 291 1.60 2.24 11.41
CA VAL A 291 2.36 3.03 10.43
C VAL A 291 2.35 2.30 9.09
N TYR A 292 1.94 2.99 8.05
CA TYR A 292 2.02 2.50 6.68
C TYR A 292 2.73 3.52 5.80
N ARG A 293 3.70 3.03 5.04
CA ARG A 293 4.46 3.77 4.05
C ARG A 293 4.54 2.93 2.79
N GLY A 294 3.95 3.40 1.69
CA GLY A 294 4.05 2.75 0.38
C GLY A 294 5.45 2.90 -0.20
N MET A 295 5.89 1.93 -1.02
CA MET A 295 7.10 2.06 -1.84
C MET A 295 6.95 3.12 -2.94
N ARG A 296 5.71 3.49 -3.24
CA ARG A 296 5.29 4.51 -4.20
C ARG A 296 4.23 5.40 -3.58
N ARG A 297 3.98 6.55 -4.21
CA ARG A 297 2.86 7.39 -3.82
C ARG A 297 1.55 6.62 -4.03
N LEU A 298 0.74 6.55 -2.97
CA LEU A 298 -0.51 5.82 -3.00
C LEU A 298 -1.70 6.79 -3.04
N PRO A 299 -2.75 6.45 -3.80
CA PRO A 299 -4.01 7.18 -3.77
C PRO A 299 -4.64 7.18 -2.38
N GLN A 300 -5.09 8.35 -1.91
CA GLN A 300 -5.78 8.45 -0.62
C GLN A 300 -6.98 7.50 -0.48
N PRO A 301 -7.81 7.25 -1.52
CA PRO A 301 -8.91 6.28 -1.44
C PRO A 301 -8.45 4.86 -1.07
N LEU A 302 -7.29 4.41 -1.53
CA LEU A 302 -6.73 3.10 -1.13
C LEU A 302 -6.34 3.07 0.35
N ILE A 303 -5.79 4.17 0.86
CA ILE A 303 -5.46 4.31 2.29
C ILE A 303 -6.73 4.32 3.14
N LEU A 304 -7.81 4.97 2.69
CA LEU A 304 -9.10 4.93 3.38
C LEU A 304 -9.64 3.49 3.48
N ARG A 305 -9.39 2.66 2.47
CA ARG A 305 -9.74 1.24 2.53
C ARG A 305 -8.90 0.47 3.54
N LEU A 306 -7.60 0.79 3.66
CA LEU A 306 -6.76 0.20 4.71
C LEU A 306 -7.32 0.54 6.09
N VAL A 307 -7.70 1.81 6.32
CA VAL A 307 -8.34 2.23 7.57
C VAL A 307 -9.66 1.48 7.80
N ALA A 308 -10.50 1.33 6.76
CA ALA A 308 -11.75 0.59 6.87
C ALA A 308 -11.52 -0.89 7.24
N ALA A 309 -10.57 -1.57 6.59
CA ALA A 309 -10.21 -2.95 6.88
C ALA A 309 -9.65 -3.13 8.31
N MET A 310 -8.83 -2.17 8.79
CA MET A 310 -8.35 -2.18 10.17
C MET A 310 -9.49 -2.01 11.18
N ARG A 311 -10.49 -1.20 10.86
CA ARG A 311 -11.65 -0.94 11.74
C ARG A 311 -12.57 -2.14 11.92
N GLU A 312 -12.52 -3.14 11.06
CA GLU A 312 -13.22 -4.41 11.28
C GLU A 312 -12.66 -5.19 12.49
N TYR A 313 -11.47 -4.84 12.96
CA TYR A 313 -10.86 -5.39 14.17
C TYR A 313 -11.12 -4.52 15.41
N GLY A 314 -10.94 -3.20 15.29
CA GLY A 314 -11.07 -2.25 16.38
C GLY A 314 -10.84 -0.80 15.92
N PRO A 315 -11.03 0.19 16.82
CA PRO A 315 -10.93 1.62 16.48
C PRO A 315 -9.49 2.10 16.29
N SER A 316 -8.72 1.38 15.50
CA SER A 316 -7.29 1.63 15.27
C SER A 316 -7.02 2.96 14.56
N THR A 317 -5.86 3.56 14.85
CA THR A 317 -5.35 4.76 14.19
C THR A 317 -4.22 4.39 13.25
N LEU A 318 -4.28 4.90 12.02
CA LEU A 318 -3.24 4.77 10.99
C LEU A 318 -2.49 6.09 10.82
N LEU A 319 -1.18 6.05 10.84
CA LEU A 319 -0.29 7.07 10.31
C LEU A 319 0.16 6.64 8.92
N TRP A 320 -0.34 7.31 7.90
CA TRP A 320 0.12 7.17 6.53
C TRP A 320 1.25 8.15 6.26
N VAL A 321 2.43 7.67 5.84
CA VAL A 321 3.61 8.51 5.63
C VAL A 321 3.92 8.66 4.14
N GLU A 322 4.06 9.91 3.69
CA GLU A 322 4.45 10.31 2.34
C GLU A 322 5.63 11.27 2.35
N LEU A 323 6.19 11.56 1.17
CA LEU A 323 7.22 12.58 1.02
C LEU A 323 6.63 13.97 1.26
N GLN A 324 7.45 14.87 1.82
CA GLN A 324 7.13 16.29 1.95
C GLN A 324 6.82 16.93 0.60
N ASP A 325 6.03 17.98 0.62
CA ASP A 325 5.75 18.84 -0.51
C ASP A 325 5.87 20.34 -0.11
N ASP A 326 5.58 21.24 -1.03
CA ASP A 326 5.73 22.70 -0.81
C ASP A 326 4.79 23.23 0.29
N GLU A 327 3.65 22.55 0.53
CA GLU A 327 2.65 22.93 1.54
C GLU A 327 2.89 22.23 2.88
N HIS A 328 3.55 21.06 2.86
CA HIS A 328 3.73 20.19 4.02
C HIS A 328 5.20 19.84 4.23
N PRO A 329 5.95 20.64 5.01
CA PRO A 329 7.34 20.37 5.34
C PRO A 329 7.51 19.07 6.12
N ALA A 330 8.72 18.50 6.07
CA ALA A 330 9.08 17.29 6.79
C ALA A 330 8.79 17.40 8.30
N GLY A 331 8.23 16.32 8.87
CA GLY A 331 7.80 16.28 10.27
C GLY A 331 6.37 16.76 10.49
N THR A 332 5.70 17.35 9.50
CA THR A 332 4.29 17.72 9.58
C THR A 332 3.42 16.48 9.71
N VAL A 333 2.38 16.56 10.55
CA VAL A 333 1.34 15.55 10.70
C VAL A 333 -0.03 16.22 10.75
N GLU A 334 -0.95 15.77 9.94
CA GLU A 334 -2.30 16.29 9.86
C GLU A 334 -3.37 15.20 9.98
N PRO A 335 -4.55 15.49 10.53
CA PRO A 335 -5.67 14.56 10.53
C PRO A 335 -6.43 14.65 9.20
N LEU A 336 -6.55 13.53 8.48
CA LEU A 336 -7.38 13.46 7.27
C LEU A 336 -8.82 13.06 7.58
N THR A 337 -9.00 12.05 8.41
CA THR A 337 -10.31 11.60 8.91
C THR A 337 -10.13 11.05 10.33
N ALA A 338 -11.24 10.69 10.99
CA ALA A 338 -11.15 9.95 12.24
C ALA A 338 -10.29 8.69 12.03
N GLY A 339 -9.28 8.47 12.89
CA GLY A 339 -8.37 7.32 12.83
C GLY A 339 -7.40 7.29 11.64
N LEU A 340 -7.32 8.34 10.81
CA LEU A 340 -6.32 8.49 9.76
C LEU A 340 -5.57 9.80 9.92
N LEU A 341 -4.28 9.67 10.12
CA LEU A 341 -3.31 10.77 10.15
C LEU A 341 -2.39 10.64 8.95
N LYS A 342 -1.99 11.76 8.34
CA LYS A 342 -0.99 11.80 7.29
C LYS A 342 0.25 12.51 7.81
N GLY A 343 1.40 11.89 7.63
CA GLY A 343 2.71 12.42 8.00
C GLY A 343 3.60 12.62 6.81
N TYR A 344 4.48 13.61 6.86
CA TYR A 344 5.34 13.99 5.75
C TYR A 344 6.81 13.86 6.14
N ILE A 345 7.58 13.06 5.37
CA ILE A 345 8.99 12.81 5.59
C ILE A 345 9.83 13.50 4.52
N ASP A 346 11.04 13.92 4.88
CA ASP A 346 11.96 14.57 3.93
C ASP A 346 12.43 13.64 2.81
N ARG A 347 12.71 12.38 3.14
CA ARG A 347 13.12 11.34 2.19
C ARG A 347 12.87 9.95 2.74
N PHE A 348 12.62 9.01 1.86
CA PHE A 348 12.66 7.58 2.18
C PHE A 348 14.06 6.99 1.98
N ALA A 349 14.34 5.91 2.67
CA ALA A 349 15.55 5.13 2.43
C ALA A 349 15.52 4.55 1.00
N PRO A 350 16.68 4.58 0.28
CA PRO A 350 16.79 3.91 -1.01
C PRO A 350 16.45 2.42 -0.91
N GLY A 351 15.82 1.87 -1.95
CA GLY A 351 15.39 0.46 -1.96
C GLY A 351 16.52 -0.54 -1.73
N GLU A 352 17.72 -0.22 -2.22
CA GLU A 352 18.94 -1.01 -2.05
C GLU A 352 19.63 -0.81 -0.69
N ASN A 353 19.24 0.21 0.09
CA ASN A 353 19.83 0.51 1.39
C ASN A 353 18.80 1.06 2.40
N ALA A 354 17.99 0.17 2.94
CA ALA A 354 17.00 0.52 3.95
C ALA A 354 17.60 1.12 5.25
N HIS A 355 18.92 0.98 5.46
CA HIS A 355 19.62 1.56 6.61
C HIS A 355 19.90 3.06 6.46
N ALA A 356 19.84 3.63 5.26
CA ALA A 356 20.04 5.06 5.00
C ALA A 356 18.77 5.88 5.27
N LEU A 357 18.00 5.50 6.27
CA LEU A 357 16.71 6.13 6.63
C LEU A 357 16.90 7.52 7.25
N SER A 358 15.88 8.36 7.15
CA SER A 358 15.81 9.69 7.80
C SER A 358 15.35 9.54 9.26
N LEU A 359 16.28 9.14 10.14
CA LEU A 359 15.93 8.77 11.53
C LEU A 359 15.30 9.95 12.31
N ASP A 360 15.90 11.14 12.21
CA ASP A 360 15.43 12.32 12.95
C ASP A 360 14.01 12.73 12.50
N CYS A 361 13.73 12.60 11.21
CA CYS A 361 12.39 12.88 10.69
C CYS A 361 11.37 11.83 11.16
N TRP A 362 11.73 10.54 11.14
CA TRP A 362 10.88 9.49 11.72
C TRP A 362 10.57 9.73 13.20
N ILE A 363 11.57 10.12 14.01
CA ILE A 363 11.38 10.47 15.42
C ILE A 363 10.41 11.66 15.56
N THR A 364 10.62 12.70 14.75
CA THR A 364 9.75 13.89 14.73
C THR A 364 8.31 13.54 14.36
N LEU A 365 8.12 12.73 13.33
CA LEU A 365 6.81 12.24 12.92
C LEU A 365 6.12 11.48 14.06
N CYS A 366 6.81 10.53 14.70
CA CYS A 366 6.24 9.76 15.80
C CYS A 366 5.85 10.66 16.97
N ARG A 367 6.68 11.63 17.34
CA ARG A 367 6.36 12.61 18.42
C ARG A 367 5.14 13.44 18.06
N ASN A 368 5.11 14.01 16.87
CA ASN A 368 4.00 14.87 16.43
C ASN A 368 2.71 14.07 16.28
N THR A 369 2.78 12.85 15.77
CA THR A 369 1.64 11.93 15.67
C THR A 369 1.08 11.58 17.04
N TRP A 370 1.93 11.25 17.99
CA TRP A 370 1.53 10.91 19.36
C TRP A 370 0.84 12.10 20.04
N ARG A 371 1.44 13.28 19.97
CA ARG A 371 0.84 14.53 20.52
C ARG A 371 -0.53 14.84 19.90
N LEU A 372 -0.69 14.63 18.59
CA LEU A 372 -1.93 14.89 17.89
C LEU A 372 -3.01 13.87 18.27
N ALA A 373 -2.66 12.58 18.33
CA ALA A 373 -3.58 11.52 18.74
C ALA A 373 -4.09 11.72 20.18
N ASP A 374 -3.21 12.09 21.11
CA ASP A 374 -3.58 12.37 22.49
C ASP A 374 -4.55 13.58 22.60
N ARG A 375 -4.29 14.65 21.85
CA ARG A 375 -5.20 15.82 21.81
C ARG A 375 -6.58 15.46 21.25
N LEU A 376 -6.65 14.62 20.23
CA LEU A 376 -7.91 14.18 19.64
C LEU A 376 -8.71 13.30 20.62
N LEU A 377 -8.04 12.46 21.40
CA LEU A 377 -8.66 11.63 22.43
C LEU A 377 -9.14 12.47 23.62
N THR A 378 -8.33 13.42 24.11
CA THR A 378 -8.71 14.31 25.23
C THR A 378 -9.81 15.31 24.86
N ALA A 379 -9.86 15.80 23.62
CA ALA A 379 -10.96 16.65 23.14
C ALA A 379 -12.31 15.91 23.10
N ARG A 380 -12.30 14.60 22.82
CA ARG A 380 -13.50 13.74 22.85
C ARG A 380 -14.00 13.45 24.27
N SER A 381 -13.14 13.48 25.27
CA SER A 381 -13.46 13.17 26.67
C SER A 381 -14.04 14.35 27.44
N ARG A 382 -14.12 15.59 26.85
CA ARG A 382 -14.74 16.75 27.48
C ARG A 382 -16.23 16.82 27.12
N PRO A 383 -17.18 16.52 28.04
CA PRO A 383 -18.59 16.71 27.78
C PRO A 383 -18.87 18.18 27.52
N HIS A 384 -19.80 18.45 26.59
CA HIS A 384 -20.37 19.77 26.31
C HIS A 384 -20.98 20.38 27.60
N GLN A 385 -20.15 20.99 28.42
CA GLN A 385 -20.59 21.93 29.45
C GLN A 385 -20.63 23.35 28.86
N ALA A 386 -21.62 23.63 28.05
CA ALA A 386 -22.00 25.01 27.75
C ALA A 386 -23.39 25.00 27.09
N GLN A 387 -24.39 25.20 27.87
CA GLN A 387 -25.56 26.06 27.63
C GLN A 387 -26.72 25.62 28.52
N ARG A 388 -26.57 25.93 29.81
CA ARG A 388 -27.73 26.33 30.65
C ARG A 388 -27.28 27.56 31.43
N GLY A 389 -27.64 28.71 30.92
CA GLY A 389 -27.59 30.01 31.51
C GLY A 389 -28.65 30.83 30.83
#